data_b5f7b894bad71128cefa2ee33fa4e1f5
#
_entry.id   b5f7b894bad71128cefa2ee33fa4e1f5
#
_cell.length_a   1.000
_cell.length_b   1.000
_cell.length_c   1.000
_cell.angle_alpha   90.00
_cell.angle_beta   90.00
_cell.angle_gamma   90.00
#
_symmetry.space_group_name_H-M   'P 1'
#
loop_
_entity.id
_entity.type
_entity.pdbx_description
1 polymer ?
#
loop_
_entity_poly.entity_id
_entity_poly.type
_entity_poly.pdbx_seq_one_letter_code
_entity_poly.pdbx_strand_id
1 'polypeptide(L)'
;ALLSGADDVESADIAQGADRIQQLLIQQPHVRERFVDATAADALAYLRSADSGAAGKEFARYMMRHGHRSISEMDIRVKEWACDPQPLIEILQVSVRGLLGQANKKPQTGSPDNLLYQQQNAVIRFLVRIARGGVQGREFSKSRLIAIKRMFKQAYRELAQMMVVEKYLPDVDAVYFLTHQELGECLAAKPSAAWGKLALLRREAMHQQQGLHFSDVFVGKPTPLQPDLSQLPADKIVRGKTVSRGYVIGRVKVALVVSEAGKLEAGDILVAPITDIAWTPYFSLIGGLATDIGSAVSHG
;
A
#
# COMPACT_ATOMS: atom_id res chain seq x y z
N ALA A 1 -18.11 -9.41 -9.33
CA ALA A 1 -19.31 -8.55 -9.38
C ALA A 1 -20.21 -8.72 -8.14
N LEU A 2 -20.72 -9.92 -7.79
CA LEU A 2 -21.63 -10.10 -6.63
C LEU A 2 -20.92 -9.93 -5.26
N LEU A 3 -19.62 -10.03 -5.18
CA LEU A 3 -18.81 -9.88 -3.96
C LEU A 3 -18.20 -8.48 -3.82
N SER A 4 -18.16 -7.69 -4.88
CA SER A 4 -17.58 -6.35 -4.90
C SER A 4 -18.40 -5.27 -4.17
N GLY A 5 -19.58 -5.56 -3.68
CA GLY A 5 -20.40 -4.63 -2.89
C GLY A 5 -20.28 -4.81 -1.38
N ALA A 6 -19.17 -5.32 -0.87
CA ALA A 6 -18.90 -5.36 0.56
C ALA A 6 -18.28 -4.02 1.02
N ASP A 7 -19.11 -2.97 1.10
CA ASP A 7 -18.66 -1.61 1.45
C ASP A 7 -18.19 -1.49 2.94
N ASP A 8 -18.51 -2.47 3.78
CA ASP A 8 -18.14 -2.54 5.20
C ASP A 8 -16.87 -3.37 5.46
N VAL A 9 -15.87 -3.29 4.59
CA VAL A 9 -14.58 -3.93 4.81
C VAL A 9 -13.52 -2.93 5.24
N GLU A 10 -12.58 -3.37 6.05
CA GLU A 10 -11.50 -2.53 6.60
C GLU A 10 -10.70 -1.80 5.51
N SER A 11 -10.48 -2.45 4.36
CA SER A 11 -9.79 -1.84 3.21
C SER A 11 -10.59 -0.71 2.57
N ALA A 12 -11.93 -0.82 2.51
CA ALA A 12 -12.80 0.24 2.02
C ALA A 12 -12.79 1.45 2.98
N ASP A 13 -12.73 1.24 4.29
CA ASP A 13 -12.66 2.32 5.28
C ASP A 13 -11.36 3.12 5.16
N ILE A 14 -10.24 2.46 4.81
CA ILE A 14 -8.98 3.14 4.53
C ILE A 14 -9.11 4.06 3.30
N ALA A 15 -9.69 3.53 2.20
CA ALA A 15 -9.94 4.31 1.00
C ALA A 15 -10.85 5.51 1.28
N GLN A 16 -12.00 5.26 1.88
CA GLN A 16 -12.97 6.29 2.22
C GLN A 16 -12.42 7.33 3.20
N GLY A 17 -11.57 6.90 4.13
CA GLY A 17 -10.89 7.80 5.07
C GLY A 17 -9.92 8.74 4.35
N ALA A 18 -9.12 8.21 3.43
CA ALA A 18 -8.23 9.00 2.59
C ALA A 18 -9.02 9.98 1.71
N ASP A 19 -10.09 9.49 1.06
CA ASP A 19 -10.97 10.34 0.23
C ASP A 19 -11.60 11.48 1.05
N ARG A 20 -12.09 11.21 2.27
CA ARG A 20 -12.64 12.26 3.16
C ARG A 20 -11.60 13.33 3.47
N ILE A 21 -10.35 12.94 3.78
CA ILE A 21 -9.26 13.90 4.03
C ILE A 21 -9.02 14.75 2.78
N GLN A 22 -8.93 14.13 1.60
CA GLN A 22 -8.72 14.81 0.34
C GLN A 22 -9.84 15.82 0.04
N GLN A 23 -11.11 15.40 0.18
CA GLN A 23 -12.27 16.26 -0.04
C GLN A 23 -12.30 17.47 0.90
N LEU A 24 -11.89 17.28 2.16
CA LEU A 24 -11.80 18.38 3.14
C LEU A 24 -10.64 19.32 2.80
N LEU A 25 -9.51 18.78 2.31
CA LEU A 25 -8.36 19.59 1.92
C LEU A 25 -8.65 20.46 0.69
N ILE A 26 -9.28 19.93 -0.35
CA ILE A 26 -9.57 20.72 -1.56
C ILE A 26 -10.50 21.91 -1.33
N GLN A 27 -11.26 21.88 -0.23
CA GLN A 27 -12.14 22.99 0.19
C GLN A 27 -11.39 24.08 0.97
N GLN A 28 -10.15 23.84 1.38
CA GLN A 28 -9.37 24.78 2.19
C GLN A 28 -8.77 25.90 1.31
N PRO A 29 -8.82 27.16 1.77
CA PRO A 29 -8.06 28.22 1.15
C PRO A 29 -6.56 27.93 1.26
N HIS A 30 -5.79 28.28 0.24
CA HIS A 30 -4.32 28.11 0.20
C HIS A 30 -3.85 26.64 0.34
N VAL A 31 -4.70 25.66 0.03
CA VAL A 31 -4.32 24.24 0.07
C VAL A 31 -3.10 23.93 -0.81
N ARG A 32 -2.95 24.61 -1.95
CA ARG A 32 -1.79 24.42 -2.82
C ARG A 32 -0.49 24.75 -2.11
N GLU A 33 -0.39 25.93 -1.52
CA GLU A 33 0.81 26.42 -0.85
C GLU A 33 1.10 25.67 0.44
N ARG A 34 0.06 25.44 1.26
CA ARG A 34 0.21 24.88 2.62
C ARG A 34 0.28 23.37 2.68
N PHE A 35 -0.21 22.69 1.63
CA PHE A 35 -0.24 21.22 1.62
C PHE A 35 0.36 20.63 0.34
N VAL A 36 -0.11 21.01 -0.85
CA VAL A 36 0.24 20.30 -2.10
C VAL A 36 1.68 20.57 -2.53
N ASP A 37 2.14 21.82 -2.45
CA ASP A 37 3.47 22.24 -2.89
C ASP A 37 4.46 22.39 -1.73
N ALA A 38 4.01 22.17 -0.49
CA ALA A 38 4.83 22.12 0.69
C ALA A 38 5.69 20.84 0.76
N THR A 39 6.74 20.83 1.57
CA THR A 39 7.43 19.58 1.89
C THR A 39 6.47 18.64 2.65
N ALA A 40 6.70 17.33 2.60
CA ALA A 40 5.87 16.38 3.35
C ALA A 40 5.88 16.66 4.87
N ALA A 41 7.00 17.16 5.39
CA ALA A 41 7.12 17.57 6.79
C ALA A 41 6.24 18.78 7.13
N ASP A 42 6.25 19.82 6.28
CA ASP A 42 5.44 21.02 6.47
C ASP A 42 3.95 20.72 6.27
N ALA A 43 3.60 19.90 5.28
CA ALA A 43 2.24 19.43 5.04
C ALA A 43 1.69 18.62 6.25
N LEU A 44 2.54 17.79 6.86
CA LEU A 44 2.20 17.07 8.10
C LEU A 44 2.02 18.05 9.28
N ALA A 45 2.91 19.03 9.42
CA ALA A 45 2.79 20.06 10.43
C ALA A 45 1.51 20.86 10.26
N TYR A 46 1.16 21.21 9.02
CA TYR A 46 -0.12 21.87 8.71
C TYR A 46 -1.32 21.01 9.13
N LEU A 47 -1.36 19.71 8.77
CA LEU A 47 -2.46 18.81 9.17
C LEU A 47 -2.59 18.66 10.69
N ARG A 48 -1.49 18.78 11.43
CA ARG A 48 -1.48 18.73 12.90
C ARG A 48 -1.82 20.06 13.57
N SER A 49 -1.82 21.14 12.81
CA SER A 49 -2.15 22.48 13.34
C SER A 49 -3.66 22.71 13.41
N ALA A 50 -4.08 23.71 14.16
CA ALA A 50 -5.48 24.15 14.23
C ALA A 50 -5.99 24.70 12.90
N ASP A 51 -5.10 25.24 12.06
CA ASP A 51 -5.42 25.86 10.78
C ASP A 51 -6.00 24.88 9.76
N SER A 52 -5.67 23.58 9.88
CA SER A 52 -6.22 22.54 9.01
C SER A 52 -7.68 22.19 9.30
N GLY A 53 -8.25 22.67 10.41
CA GLY A 53 -9.66 22.56 10.74
C GLY A 53 -10.21 21.13 10.71
N ALA A 54 -11.21 20.91 9.86
CA ALA A 54 -11.85 19.60 9.71
C ALA A 54 -10.92 18.54 9.08
N ALA A 55 -10.05 18.95 8.15
CA ALA A 55 -9.11 18.05 7.50
C ALA A 55 -8.10 17.46 8.49
N GLY A 56 -7.56 18.26 9.40
CA GLY A 56 -6.65 17.79 10.44
C GLY A 56 -7.33 16.87 11.46
N LYS A 57 -8.59 17.14 11.83
CA LYS A 57 -9.38 16.24 12.70
C LYS A 57 -9.61 14.88 12.04
N GLU A 58 -9.95 14.88 10.76
CA GLU A 58 -10.14 13.63 10.00
C GLU A 58 -8.83 12.87 9.85
N PHE A 59 -7.72 13.56 9.55
CA PHE A 59 -6.39 12.96 9.50
C PHE A 59 -6.01 12.34 10.86
N ALA A 60 -6.23 13.03 11.96
CA ALA A 60 -5.96 12.48 13.29
C ALA A 60 -6.78 11.21 13.57
N ARG A 61 -8.07 11.20 13.20
CA ARG A 61 -8.95 10.04 13.30
C ARG A 61 -8.46 8.89 12.43
N TYR A 62 -8.06 9.19 11.20
CA TYR A 62 -7.47 8.22 10.26
C TYR A 62 -6.20 7.58 10.83
N MET A 63 -5.29 8.40 11.35
CA MET A 63 -4.02 7.93 11.94
C MET A 63 -4.25 7.09 13.20
N MET A 64 -5.21 7.43 14.04
CA MET A 64 -5.57 6.63 15.21
C MET A 64 -6.09 5.24 14.79
N ARG A 65 -6.86 5.16 13.72
CA ARG A 65 -7.49 3.94 13.24
C ARG A 65 -6.57 3.09 12.35
N HIS A 66 -5.83 3.73 11.47
CA HIS A 66 -5.03 3.08 10.43
C HIS A 66 -3.52 3.33 10.53
N GLY A 67 -3.06 4.03 11.56
CA GLY A 67 -1.63 4.34 11.72
C GLY A 67 -0.71 3.12 11.89
N HIS A 68 -1.30 1.94 12.18
CA HIS A 68 -0.55 0.66 12.20
C HIS A 68 -0.25 0.11 10.80
N ARG A 69 -0.82 0.69 9.75
CA ARG A 69 -0.61 0.33 8.35
C ARG A 69 0.67 0.93 7.80
N SER A 70 1.13 0.39 6.70
CA SER A 70 2.29 0.89 5.95
C SER A 70 2.23 0.47 4.48
N ILE A 71 3.09 1.03 3.66
CA ILE A 71 3.46 0.44 2.39
C ILE A 71 4.13 -0.90 2.67
N SER A 72 3.85 -1.93 1.88
CA SER A 72 4.44 -3.27 2.07
C SER A 72 4.28 -3.78 3.51
N GLU A 73 3.05 -3.81 4.00
CA GLU A 73 2.67 -4.10 5.40
C GLU A 73 3.35 -5.35 5.99
N MET A 74 3.67 -6.34 5.12
CA MET A 74 4.28 -7.59 5.54
C MET A 74 5.80 -7.51 5.68
N ASP A 75 6.44 -6.43 5.22
CA ASP A 75 7.87 -6.21 5.44
C ASP A 75 8.13 -5.63 6.84
N ILE A 76 8.92 -6.35 7.65
CA ILE A 76 9.24 -5.94 9.01
C ILE A 76 10.11 -4.66 9.06
N ARG A 77 10.84 -4.36 8.00
CA ARG A 77 11.75 -3.20 7.89
C ARG A 77 10.98 -1.90 7.68
N VAL A 78 9.82 -1.96 7.02
CA VAL A 78 9.03 -0.78 6.68
C VAL A 78 8.34 -0.23 7.92
N LYS A 79 8.51 1.06 8.18
CA LYS A 79 7.85 1.75 9.30
C LYS A 79 6.36 1.93 9.02
N GLU A 80 5.57 1.85 10.07
CA GLU A 80 4.15 2.13 10.04
C GLU A 80 3.90 3.64 9.94
N TRP A 81 2.77 4.04 9.37
CA TRP A 81 2.39 5.46 9.24
C TRP A 81 2.36 6.21 10.57
N ALA A 82 2.06 5.52 11.69
CA ALA A 82 2.15 6.13 13.01
C ALA A 82 3.59 6.51 13.42
N CYS A 83 4.59 5.79 12.90
CA CYS A 83 6.01 6.05 13.16
C CYS A 83 6.65 6.93 12.09
N ASP A 84 6.20 6.77 10.84
CA ASP A 84 6.66 7.54 9.70
C ASP A 84 5.46 7.85 8.79
N PRO A 85 4.76 8.97 9.02
CA PRO A 85 3.62 9.38 8.20
C PRO A 85 3.99 10.01 6.87
N GLN A 86 5.27 10.30 6.61
CA GLN A 86 5.72 11.00 5.42
C GLN A 86 5.25 10.35 4.11
N PRO A 87 5.37 9.02 3.91
CA PRO A 87 4.90 8.38 2.69
C PRO A 87 3.38 8.54 2.47
N LEU A 88 2.59 8.52 3.53
CA LEU A 88 1.14 8.76 3.44
C LEU A 88 0.85 10.21 3.04
N ILE A 89 1.58 11.18 3.58
CA ILE A 89 1.43 12.60 3.21
C ILE A 89 1.76 12.81 1.73
N GLU A 90 2.85 12.25 1.24
CA GLU A 90 3.24 12.33 -0.18
C GLU A 90 2.15 11.77 -1.11
N ILE A 91 1.55 10.63 -0.75
CA ILE A 91 0.42 10.03 -1.47
C ILE A 91 -0.78 10.99 -1.47
N LEU A 92 -1.15 11.55 -0.33
CA LEU A 92 -2.26 12.49 -0.22
C LEU A 92 -1.99 13.78 -1.02
N GLN A 93 -0.76 14.29 -1.04
CA GLN A 93 -0.37 15.46 -1.84
C GLN A 93 -0.59 15.23 -3.33
N VAL A 94 -0.15 14.08 -3.85
CA VAL A 94 -0.36 13.71 -5.26
C VAL A 94 -1.85 13.62 -5.59
N SER A 95 -2.63 12.96 -4.74
CA SER A 95 -4.07 12.79 -4.94
C SER A 95 -4.80 14.14 -4.91
N VAL A 96 -4.52 15.00 -3.93
CA VAL A 96 -5.12 16.34 -3.84
C VAL A 96 -4.74 17.21 -5.02
N ARG A 97 -3.47 17.16 -5.48
CA ARG A 97 -3.02 17.86 -6.69
C ARG A 97 -3.82 17.44 -7.90
N GLY A 98 -4.05 16.13 -8.07
CA GLY A 98 -4.84 15.58 -9.15
C GLY A 98 -6.30 16.01 -9.11
N LEU A 99 -6.94 16.01 -7.93
CA LEU A 99 -8.31 16.47 -7.76
C LEU A 99 -8.49 17.95 -8.06
N LEU A 100 -7.54 18.81 -7.64
CA LEU A 100 -7.54 20.24 -7.96
C LEU A 100 -7.41 20.51 -9.46
N GLY A 101 -6.77 19.60 -10.22
CA GLY A 101 -6.69 19.66 -11.68
C GLY A 101 -7.98 19.22 -12.39
N GLN A 102 -8.88 18.50 -11.71
CA GLN A 102 -10.11 17.91 -12.28
C GLN A 102 -11.38 18.71 -12.00
N ALA A 103 -11.32 19.99 -11.70
CA ALA A 103 -12.44 20.83 -11.22
C ALA A 103 -13.80 20.68 -11.96
N ASN A 104 -13.92 19.82 -12.99
CA ASN A 104 -15.11 19.60 -13.81
C ASN A 104 -15.56 18.11 -13.97
N LYS A 105 -14.96 17.13 -13.29
CA LYS A 105 -15.45 15.75 -13.38
C LYS A 105 -16.22 15.35 -12.11
N LYS A 106 -17.52 15.14 -12.25
CA LYS A 106 -18.33 14.52 -11.18
C LYS A 106 -17.78 13.14 -10.86
N PRO A 107 -17.62 12.78 -9.57
CA PRO A 107 -17.29 11.43 -9.18
C PRO A 107 -18.38 10.47 -9.73
N GLN A 108 -17.96 9.41 -10.39
CA GLN A 108 -18.88 8.33 -10.74
C GLN A 108 -19.20 7.54 -9.45
N THR A 109 -20.18 8.05 -8.72
CA THR A 109 -20.78 7.34 -7.59
C THR A 109 -21.89 6.45 -8.08
N GLY A 110 -21.70 5.16 -8.03
CA GLY A 110 -22.74 4.19 -8.27
C GLY A 110 -22.15 2.82 -8.57
N SER A 111 -22.14 1.94 -7.57
CA SER A 111 -21.83 0.54 -7.80
C SER A 111 -23.05 -0.12 -8.48
N PRO A 112 -22.98 -0.51 -9.78
CA PRO A 112 -24.05 -1.24 -10.47
C PRO A 112 -24.37 -2.58 -9.80
N ASP A 113 -23.52 -3.04 -8.90
CA ASP A 113 -23.55 -4.37 -8.30
C ASP A 113 -24.70 -4.58 -7.30
N ASN A 114 -25.21 -3.51 -6.69
CA ASN A 114 -26.37 -3.62 -5.80
C ASN A 114 -27.65 -3.99 -6.57
N LEU A 115 -27.82 -3.52 -7.80
CA LEU A 115 -28.96 -3.89 -8.63
C LEU A 115 -28.89 -5.37 -9.05
N LEU A 116 -27.71 -5.83 -9.44
CA LEU A 116 -27.50 -7.25 -9.79
C LEU A 116 -27.75 -8.18 -8.60
N TYR A 117 -27.39 -7.77 -7.39
CA TYR A 117 -27.66 -8.53 -6.17
C TYR A 117 -29.15 -8.62 -5.86
N GLN A 118 -29.88 -7.52 -6.00
CA GLN A 118 -31.34 -7.48 -5.76
C GLN A 118 -32.12 -8.34 -6.73
N GLN A 119 -31.64 -8.51 -7.95
CA GLN A 119 -32.28 -9.33 -8.99
C GLN A 119 -32.07 -10.85 -8.81
N GLN A 120 -31.21 -11.27 -7.87
CA GLN A 120 -30.93 -12.68 -7.63
C GLN A 120 -32.04 -13.34 -6.79
N ASN A 121 -32.18 -14.67 -6.95
CA ASN A 121 -33.09 -15.46 -6.13
C ASN A 121 -32.63 -15.53 -4.66
N ALA A 122 -33.52 -15.95 -3.75
CA ALA A 122 -33.25 -15.95 -2.31
C ALA A 122 -32.04 -16.81 -1.91
N VAL A 123 -31.80 -17.93 -2.61
CA VAL A 123 -30.67 -18.84 -2.33
C VAL A 123 -29.36 -18.17 -2.69
N ILE A 124 -29.25 -17.54 -3.85
CA ILE A 124 -28.05 -16.83 -4.28
C ILE A 124 -27.79 -15.64 -3.34
N ARG A 125 -28.81 -14.89 -2.95
CA ARG A 125 -28.63 -13.80 -1.97
C ARG A 125 -28.12 -14.27 -0.62
N PHE A 126 -28.62 -15.42 -0.15
CA PHE A 126 -28.15 -16.05 1.09
C PHE A 126 -26.68 -16.48 0.98
N LEU A 127 -26.29 -17.16 -0.11
CA LEU A 127 -24.89 -17.56 -0.34
C LEU A 127 -23.95 -16.37 -0.48
N VAL A 128 -24.38 -15.31 -1.18
CA VAL A 128 -23.60 -14.06 -1.30
C VAL A 128 -23.41 -13.39 0.07
N ARG A 129 -24.44 -13.41 0.94
CA ARG A 129 -24.31 -12.88 2.30
C ARG A 129 -23.26 -13.63 3.11
N ILE A 130 -23.23 -14.96 3.05
CA ILE A 130 -22.22 -15.79 3.73
C ILE A 130 -20.82 -15.48 3.16
N ALA A 131 -20.70 -15.42 1.83
CA ALA A 131 -19.43 -15.13 1.17
C ALA A 131 -18.90 -13.72 1.52
N ARG A 132 -19.78 -12.70 1.57
CA ARG A 132 -19.42 -11.34 2.03
C ARG A 132 -18.95 -11.34 3.47
N GLY A 133 -19.63 -12.08 4.38
CA GLY A 133 -19.17 -12.27 5.75
C GLY A 133 -17.78 -12.92 5.85
N GLY A 134 -17.49 -13.88 4.98
CA GLY A 134 -16.15 -14.47 4.86
C GLY A 134 -15.10 -13.46 4.40
N VAL A 135 -15.41 -12.59 3.44
CA VAL A 135 -14.50 -11.51 3.00
C VAL A 135 -14.25 -10.52 4.13
N GLN A 136 -15.30 -10.08 4.84
CA GLN A 136 -15.16 -9.19 5.99
C GLN A 136 -14.30 -9.81 7.10
N GLY A 137 -14.52 -11.09 7.41
CA GLY A 137 -13.72 -11.84 8.40
C GLY A 137 -12.25 -11.92 8.01
N ARG A 138 -11.96 -12.18 6.74
CA ARG A 138 -10.59 -12.20 6.20
C ARG A 138 -9.90 -10.85 6.36
N GLU A 139 -10.55 -9.76 5.95
CA GLU A 139 -9.99 -8.41 6.03
C GLU A 139 -9.78 -7.97 7.48
N PHE A 140 -10.74 -8.26 8.37
CA PHE A 140 -10.60 -8.03 9.80
C PHE A 140 -9.43 -8.80 10.40
N SER A 141 -9.30 -10.11 10.09
CA SER A 141 -8.19 -10.94 10.58
C SER A 141 -6.84 -10.44 10.08
N LYS A 142 -6.76 -10.03 8.80
CA LYS A 142 -5.56 -9.40 8.23
C LYS A 142 -5.20 -8.13 8.98
N SER A 143 -6.16 -7.24 9.22
CA SER A 143 -5.92 -5.99 9.94
C SER A 143 -5.40 -6.24 11.36
N ARG A 144 -5.97 -7.22 12.08
CA ARG A 144 -5.51 -7.62 13.41
C ARG A 144 -4.10 -8.21 13.39
N LEU A 145 -3.79 -9.05 12.40
CA LEU A 145 -2.45 -9.58 12.22
C LEU A 145 -1.42 -8.47 12.01
N ILE A 146 -1.74 -7.46 11.20
CA ILE A 146 -0.85 -6.31 10.96
C ILE A 146 -0.69 -5.47 12.24
N ALA A 147 -1.75 -5.29 13.02
CA ALA A 147 -1.67 -4.60 14.31
C ALA A 147 -0.76 -5.33 15.30
N ILE A 148 -0.84 -6.67 15.37
CA ILE A 148 0.07 -7.50 16.18
C ILE A 148 1.51 -7.39 15.64
N LYS A 149 1.69 -7.48 14.32
CA LYS A 149 3.00 -7.37 13.68
C LYS A 149 3.69 -6.02 13.99
N ARG A 150 2.92 -4.94 14.14
CA ARG A 150 3.45 -3.65 14.58
C ARG A 150 4.19 -3.78 15.92
N MET A 151 3.67 -4.56 16.88
CA MET A 151 4.34 -4.76 18.17
C MET A 151 5.71 -5.42 17.98
N PHE A 152 5.80 -6.44 17.10
CA PHE A 152 7.09 -7.04 16.75
C PHE A 152 8.04 -6.05 16.08
N LYS A 153 7.54 -5.27 15.10
CA LYS A 153 8.34 -4.23 14.44
C LYS A 153 8.94 -3.25 15.47
N GLN A 154 8.14 -2.82 16.43
CA GLN A 154 8.58 -1.92 17.48
C GLN A 154 9.63 -2.58 18.37
N ALA A 155 9.39 -3.80 18.84
CA ALA A 155 10.33 -4.53 19.67
C ALA A 155 11.68 -4.78 18.95
N TYR A 156 11.66 -5.13 17.66
CA TYR A 156 12.88 -5.29 16.88
C TYR A 156 13.64 -3.98 16.68
N ARG A 157 12.95 -2.84 16.51
CA ARG A 157 13.61 -1.52 16.43
C ARG A 157 14.28 -1.14 17.75
N GLU A 158 13.61 -1.36 18.88
CA GLU A 158 14.17 -1.11 20.21
C GLU A 158 15.36 -2.01 20.48
N LEU A 159 15.24 -3.31 20.18
CA LEU A 159 16.35 -4.27 20.28
C LEU A 159 17.53 -3.84 19.42
N ALA A 160 17.29 -3.44 18.16
CA ALA A 160 18.33 -2.99 17.25
C ALA A 160 19.10 -1.78 17.80
N GLN A 161 18.37 -0.79 18.36
CA GLN A 161 19.00 0.37 18.98
C GLN A 161 19.92 -0.03 20.15
N MET A 162 19.45 -0.92 21.02
CA MET A 162 20.27 -1.44 22.14
C MET A 162 21.50 -2.19 21.61
N MET A 163 21.32 -3.05 20.61
CA MET A 163 22.44 -3.83 20.03
C MET A 163 23.51 -2.95 19.36
N VAL A 164 23.11 -1.80 18.79
CA VAL A 164 24.07 -0.83 18.24
C VAL A 164 24.82 -0.12 19.35
N VAL A 165 24.13 0.34 20.39
CA VAL A 165 24.76 0.99 21.56
C VAL A 165 25.78 0.05 22.22
N GLU A 166 25.43 -1.21 22.40
CA GLU A 166 26.27 -2.26 22.98
C GLU A 166 27.31 -2.84 21.99
N LYS A 167 27.41 -2.29 20.77
CA LYS A 167 28.39 -2.67 19.73
C LYS A 167 28.24 -4.12 19.20
N TYR A 168 27.04 -4.71 19.26
CA TYR A 168 26.74 -5.98 18.62
C TYR A 168 26.50 -5.82 17.11
N LEU A 169 25.88 -4.72 16.69
CA LEU A 169 25.55 -4.44 15.31
C LEU A 169 26.12 -3.09 14.85
N PRO A 170 26.46 -2.93 13.57
CA PRO A 170 27.02 -1.69 13.02
C PRO A 170 25.99 -0.56 12.89
N ASP A 171 24.72 -0.91 12.62
CA ASP A 171 23.59 0.00 12.48
C ASP A 171 22.26 -0.73 12.80
N VAL A 172 21.19 0.04 12.97
CA VAL A 172 19.88 -0.47 13.38
C VAL A 172 19.22 -1.40 12.33
N ASP A 173 19.52 -1.20 11.06
CA ASP A 173 18.92 -2.01 10.00
C ASP A 173 19.57 -3.39 9.88
N ALA A 174 20.78 -3.56 10.43
CA ALA A 174 21.48 -4.83 10.44
C ALA A 174 20.72 -5.95 11.15
N VAL A 175 19.83 -5.62 12.11
CA VAL A 175 19.00 -6.58 12.83
C VAL A 175 18.11 -7.40 11.90
N TYR A 176 17.63 -6.81 10.80
CA TYR A 176 16.73 -7.45 9.85
C TYR A 176 17.41 -8.46 8.92
N PHE A 177 18.74 -8.55 8.96
CA PHE A 177 19.55 -9.47 8.16
C PHE A 177 20.09 -10.65 8.99
N LEU A 178 19.64 -10.77 10.24
CA LEU A 178 19.89 -11.92 11.09
C LEU A 178 18.57 -12.64 11.39
N THR A 179 18.61 -13.95 11.50
CA THR A 179 17.46 -14.73 11.94
C THR A 179 17.22 -14.52 13.44
N HIS A 180 16.00 -14.82 13.91
CA HIS A 180 15.67 -14.74 15.33
C HIS A 180 16.62 -15.61 16.20
N GLN A 181 16.98 -16.79 15.72
CA GLN A 181 17.93 -17.68 16.40
C GLN A 181 19.33 -17.03 16.47
N GLU A 182 19.83 -16.49 15.35
CA GLU A 182 21.13 -15.83 15.29
C GLU A 182 21.19 -14.59 16.20
N LEU A 183 20.09 -13.85 16.33
CA LEU A 183 19.98 -12.75 17.30
C LEU A 183 20.13 -13.25 18.74
N GLY A 184 19.49 -14.40 19.07
CA GLY A 184 19.65 -15.03 20.36
C GLY A 184 21.09 -15.48 20.63
N GLU A 185 21.75 -16.11 19.66
CA GLU A 185 23.15 -16.52 19.74
C GLU A 185 24.10 -15.33 19.86
N CYS A 186 23.84 -14.24 19.10
CA CYS A 186 24.58 -13.01 19.16
C CYS A 186 24.54 -12.38 20.56
N LEU A 187 23.37 -12.33 21.19
CA LEU A 187 23.17 -11.75 22.52
C LEU A 187 23.76 -12.62 23.65
N ALA A 188 23.76 -13.94 23.46
CA ALA A 188 24.37 -14.88 24.42
C ALA A 188 25.94 -14.82 24.42
N ALA A 189 26.51 -14.33 23.33
CA ALA A 189 27.95 -14.18 23.16
C ALA A 189 28.44 -12.78 23.59
N LYS A 190 29.75 -12.59 23.69
CA LYS A 190 30.31 -11.23 23.80
C LYS A 190 30.18 -10.49 22.46
N PRO A 191 30.10 -9.13 22.48
CA PRO A 191 30.08 -8.34 21.26
C PRO A 191 31.21 -8.75 20.30
N SER A 192 30.81 -9.05 19.06
CA SER A 192 31.73 -9.51 18.01
C SER A 192 31.32 -8.88 16.67
N ALA A 193 32.33 -8.45 15.91
CA ALA A 193 32.10 -7.92 14.56
C ALA A 193 31.64 -8.99 13.56
N ALA A 194 31.66 -10.27 13.91
CA ALA A 194 31.26 -11.37 12.99
C ALA A 194 29.79 -11.29 12.60
N TRP A 195 28.89 -11.03 13.55
CA TRP A 195 27.45 -10.89 13.30
C TRP A 195 27.12 -9.66 12.45
N GLY A 196 27.78 -8.54 12.72
CA GLY A 196 27.64 -7.35 11.90
C GLY A 196 28.11 -7.57 10.46
N LYS A 197 29.25 -8.26 10.25
CA LYS A 197 29.74 -8.62 8.90
C LYS A 197 28.77 -9.52 8.18
N LEU A 198 28.20 -10.53 8.85
CA LEU A 198 27.18 -11.43 8.26
C LEU A 198 25.94 -10.66 7.83
N ALA A 199 25.45 -9.76 8.68
CA ALA A 199 24.29 -8.92 8.38
C ALA A 199 24.55 -8.02 7.15
N LEU A 200 25.71 -7.39 7.06
CA LEU A 200 26.10 -6.55 5.93
C LEU A 200 26.24 -7.36 4.63
N LEU A 201 26.83 -8.56 4.70
CA LEU A 201 26.92 -9.47 3.54
C LEU A 201 25.54 -9.83 3.00
N ARG A 202 24.59 -10.16 3.88
CA ARG A 202 23.22 -10.51 3.48
C ARG A 202 22.46 -9.29 2.95
N ARG A 203 22.70 -8.10 3.49
CA ARG A 203 22.15 -6.84 2.96
C ARG A 203 22.59 -6.61 1.53
N GLU A 204 23.88 -6.76 1.26
CA GLU A 204 24.43 -6.63 -0.09
C GLU A 204 23.86 -7.68 -1.04
N ALA A 205 23.80 -8.95 -0.61
CA ALA A 205 23.19 -10.02 -1.40
C ALA A 205 21.72 -9.72 -1.72
N MET A 206 20.95 -9.16 -0.79
CA MET A 206 19.56 -8.74 -1.03
C MET A 206 19.49 -7.64 -2.09
N HIS A 207 20.37 -6.64 -2.05
CA HIS A 207 20.41 -5.59 -3.08
C HIS A 207 20.67 -6.16 -4.48
N GLN A 208 21.59 -7.10 -4.59
CA GLN A 208 21.88 -7.78 -5.86
C GLN A 208 20.69 -8.63 -6.36
N GLN A 209 19.83 -9.10 -5.46
CA GLN A 209 18.68 -9.94 -5.79
C GLN A 209 17.40 -9.14 -6.09
N GLN A 210 17.35 -7.84 -5.83
CA GLN A 210 16.15 -7.00 -6.01
C GLN A 210 15.60 -6.98 -7.43
N GLY A 211 16.46 -7.19 -8.44
CA GLY A 211 16.05 -7.25 -9.85
C GLY A 211 15.65 -8.65 -10.34
N LEU A 212 15.67 -9.66 -9.47
CA LEU A 212 15.31 -11.02 -9.86
C LEU A 212 13.80 -11.23 -9.80
N HIS A 213 13.25 -11.80 -10.87
CA HIS A 213 11.86 -12.21 -10.94
C HIS A 213 11.75 -13.72 -10.82
N PHE A 214 10.70 -14.20 -10.17
CA PHE A 214 10.45 -15.62 -9.94
C PHE A 214 9.01 -15.96 -10.33
N SER A 215 8.72 -17.23 -10.62
CA SER A 215 7.35 -17.70 -10.80
C SER A 215 6.55 -17.55 -9.50
N ASP A 216 5.30 -17.11 -9.60
CA ASP A 216 4.38 -17.00 -8.45
C ASP A 216 4.09 -18.34 -7.78
N VAL A 217 4.20 -19.43 -8.54
CA VAL A 217 4.02 -20.80 -8.06
C VAL A 217 5.22 -21.63 -8.44
N PHE A 218 5.86 -22.24 -7.46
CA PHE A 218 7.01 -23.13 -7.68
C PHE A 218 7.04 -24.26 -6.65
N VAL A 219 7.75 -25.32 -6.98
CA VAL A 219 8.01 -26.45 -6.07
C VAL A 219 9.51 -26.52 -5.80
N GLY A 220 9.90 -26.56 -4.53
CA GLY A 220 11.30 -26.60 -4.12
C GLY A 220 11.95 -25.20 -4.15
N LYS A 221 13.21 -25.10 -4.62
CA LYS A 221 13.95 -23.85 -4.69
C LYS A 221 13.59 -23.12 -6.00
N PRO A 222 13.10 -21.86 -5.94
CA PRO A 222 12.77 -21.12 -7.14
C PRO A 222 14.02 -20.77 -7.94
N THR A 223 13.91 -20.77 -9.27
CA THR A 223 14.91 -20.25 -10.20
C THR A 223 14.47 -18.90 -10.75
N PRO A 224 15.38 -17.93 -10.88
CA PRO A 224 15.05 -16.65 -11.47
C PRO A 224 14.53 -16.79 -12.89
N LEU A 225 13.46 -16.08 -13.22
CA LEU A 225 12.94 -15.98 -14.58
C LEU A 225 13.86 -15.08 -15.41
N GLN A 226 14.19 -15.54 -16.61
CA GLN A 226 14.81 -14.69 -17.63
C GLN A 226 13.69 -13.93 -18.36
N PRO A 227 13.75 -12.59 -18.48
CA PRO A 227 12.79 -11.85 -19.28
C PRO A 227 12.86 -12.30 -20.73
N ASP A 228 11.84 -13.00 -21.20
CA ASP A 228 11.75 -13.40 -22.61
C ASP A 228 11.04 -12.30 -23.42
N LEU A 229 11.82 -11.35 -23.90
CA LEU A 229 11.33 -10.24 -24.72
C LEU A 229 10.83 -10.70 -26.10
N SER A 230 11.13 -11.94 -26.53
CA SER A 230 10.64 -12.51 -27.81
C SER A 230 9.14 -12.83 -27.77
N GLN A 231 8.55 -12.93 -26.59
CA GLN A 231 7.12 -13.19 -26.38
C GLN A 231 6.23 -11.94 -26.43
N LEU A 232 6.80 -10.76 -26.65
CA LEU A 232 5.98 -9.56 -26.85
C LEU A 232 5.15 -9.72 -28.13
N PRO A 233 3.83 -9.53 -28.08
CA PRO A 233 2.97 -9.63 -29.25
C PRO A 233 3.43 -8.68 -30.36
N ALA A 234 3.54 -9.18 -31.61
CA ALA A 234 3.96 -8.38 -32.75
C ALA A 234 3.02 -7.18 -33.01
N ASP A 235 1.76 -7.33 -32.66
CA ASP A 235 0.72 -6.29 -32.76
C ASP A 235 0.76 -5.28 -31.60
N LYS A 236 1.66 -5.44 -30.63
CA LYS A 236 1.77 -4.63 -29.40
C LYS A 236 0.49 -4.62 -28.55
N ILE A 237 -0.36 -5.63 -28.68
CA ILE A 237 -1.59 -5.79 -27.92
C ILE A 237 -1.35 -6.76 -26.78
N VAL A 238 -1.49 -6.27 -25.54
CA VAL A 238 -1.48 -7.11 -24.34
C VAL A 238 -2.91 -7.47 -23.97
N ARG A 239 -3.18 -8.76 -23.77
CA ARG A 239 -4.50 -9.27 -23.40
C ARG A 239 -4.50 -9.73 -21.96
N GLY A 240 -5.54 -9.34 -21.20
CA GLY A 240 -5.68 -9.67 -19.79
C GLY A 240 -7.10 -10.10 -19.43
N LYS A 241 -7.29 -10.49 -18.17
CA LYS A 241 -8.60 -10.82 -17.61
C LYS A 241 -9.27 -9.55 -17.08
N THR A 242 -10.42 -9.21 -17.65
CA THR A 242 -11.24 -8.09 -17.18
C THR A 242 -11.85 -8.42 -15.82
N VAL A 243 -11.61 -7.56 -14.82
CA VAL A 243 -12.15 -7.68 -13.45
C VAL A 243 -13.16 -6.58 -13.12
N SER A 244 -13.12 -5.46 -13.83
CA SER A 244 -14.11 -4.39 -13.77
C SER A 244 -14.67 -4.09 -15.16
N ARG A 245 -15.94 -3.68 -15.22
CA ARG A 245 -16.58 -3.29 -16.48
C ARG A 245 -16.20 -1.85 -16.80
N GLY A 246 -15.94 -1.60 -18.06
CA GLY A 246 -15.65 -0.25 -18.53
C GLY A 246 -14.78 -0.24 -19.76
N TYR A 247 -14.64 0.95 -20.31
CA TYR A 247 -13.74 1.27 -21.40
C TYR A 247 -13.07 2.61 -21.07
N VAL A 248 -11.77 2.64 -21.17
CA VAL A 248 -10.98 3.82 -20.82
C VAL A 248 -9.90 4.03 -21.90
N ILE A 249 -9.70 5.28 -22.28
CA ILE A 249 -8.54 5.72 -23.06
C ILE A 249 -7.78 6.73 -22.20
N GLY A 250 -6.50 6.52 -22.02
CA GLY A 250 -5.66 7.38 -21.22
C GLY A 250 -4.18 7.14 -21.50
N ARG A 251 -3.34 7.98 -20.92
CA ARG A 251 -1.90 7.80 -20.96
C ARG A 251 -1.49 6.68 -20.01
N VAL A 252 -0.66 5.76 -20.48
CA VAL A 252 -0.13 4.67 -19.67
C VAL A 252 1.01 5.19 -18.78
N LYS A 253 0.94 4.87 -17.51
CA LYS A 253 2.01 5.07 -16.52
C LYS A 253 2.34 3.75 -15.86
N VAL A 254 3.57 3.30 -16.07
CA VAL A 254 4.11 2.12 -15.40
C VAL A 254 4.73 2.57 -14.09
N ALA A 255 4.32 1.93 -12.99
CA ALA A 255 4.89 2.14 -11.66
C ALA A 255 5.11 0.77 -11.01
N LEU A 256 6.35 0.41 -10.79
CA LEU A 256 6.71 -0.88 -10.19
C LEU A 256 6.54 -0.86 -8.67
N VAL A 257 6.66 0.32 -8.08
CA VAL A 257 6.50 0.56 -6.64
C VAL A 257 5.67 1.83 -6.40
N VAL A 258 5.00 1.90 -5.25
CA VAL A 258 4.11 3.02 -4.90
C VAL A 258 4.80 4.38 -4.96
N SER A 259 6.09 4.48 -4.62
CA SER A 259 6.83 5.74 -4.70
C SER A 259 6.94 6.33 -6.11
N GLU A 260 6.82 5.50 -7.15
CA GLU A 260 6.80 5.95 -8.55
C GLU A 260 5.44 6.50 -8.98
N ALA A 261 4.38 6.18 -8.23
CA ALA A 261 3.03 6.68 -8.48
C ALA A 261 2.87 8.20 -8.28
N GLY A 262 3.84 8.87 -7.67
CA GLY A 262 3.87 10.34 -7.53
C GLY A 262 3.83 11.12 -8.86
N LYS A 263 4.07 10.43 -9.99
CA LYS A 263 3.99 11.00 -11.34
C LYS A 263 2.65 10.76 -12.04
N LEU A 264 1.69 10.12 -11.37
CA LEU A 264 0.35 9.88 -11.90
C LEU A 264 -0.43 11.19 -12.03
N GLU A 265 -1.13 11.31 -13.15
CA GLU A 265 -2.07 12.39 -13.41
C GLU A 265 -3.49 11.85 -13.55
N ALA A 266 -4.45 12.77 -13.46
CA ALA A 266 -5.85 12.43 -13.55
C ALA A 266 -6.22 11.79 -14.89
N GLY A 267 -6.82 10.59 -14.83
CA GLY A 267 -7.24 9.83 -16.01
C GLY A 267 -6.13 8.96 -16.62
N ASP A 268 -4.94 8.93 -16.04
CA ASP A 268 -3.88 7.99 -16.45
C ASP A 268 -4.33 6.54 -16.25
N ILE A 269 -3.78 5.64 -17.04
CA ILE A 269 -3.92 4.19 -16.88
C ILE A 269 -2.68 3.70 -16.13
N LEU A 270 -2.86 3.29 -14.89
CA LEU A 270 -1.78 2.74 -14.08
C LEU A 270 -1.50 1.29 -14.49
N VAL A 271 -0.23 0.97 -14.74
CA VAL A 271 0.27 -0.39 -14.91
C VAL A 271 1.24 -0.68 -13.77
N ALA A 272 0.93 -1.70 -12.96
CA ALA A 272 1.71 -2.09 -11.80
C ALA A 272 1.79 -3.62 -11.70
N PRO A 273 2.87 -4.22 -11.15
CA PRO A 273 2.93 -5.67 -10.98
C PRO A 273 1.82 -6.19 -10.04
N ILE A 274 1.62 -5.51 -8.95
CA ILE A 274 0.61 -5.81 -7.93
C ILE A 274 0.24 -4.52 -7.20
N THR A 275 -1.00 -4.44 -6.71
CA THR A 275 -1.44 -3.33 -5.86
C THR A 275 -1.72 -3.82 -4.45
N ASP A 276 -1.32 -3.03 -3.47
CA ASP A 276 -1.65 -3.19 -2.05
C ASP A 276 -2.43 -1.96 -1.54
N ILE A 277 -2.62 -1.90 -0.23
CA ILE A 277 -3.43 -0.85 0.39
C ILE A 277 -2.82 0.56 0.23
N ALA A 278 -1.52 0.67 -0.01
CA ALA A 278 -0.85 1.94 -0.20
C ALA A 278 -1.18 2.59 -1.56
N TRP A 279 -1.68 1.81 -2.53
CA TRP A 279 -2.14 2.31 -3.81
C TRP A 279 -3.55 2.91 -3.75
N THR A 280 -4.31 2.59 -2.72
CA THR A 280 -5.72 2.95 -2.60
C THR A 280 -6.00 4.45 -2.83
N PRO A 281 -5.20 5.39 -2.28
CA PRO A 281 -5.45 6.83 -2.51
C PRO A 281 -5.26 7.28 -3.96
N TYR A 282 -4.56 6.51 -4.79
CA TYR A 282 -4.40 6.82 -6.21
C TYR A 282 -5.56 6.34 -7.09
N PHE A 283 -6.39 5.42 -6.58
CA PHE A 283 -7.49 4.86 -7.38
C PHE A 283 -8.56 5.89 -7.75
N SER A 284 -8.73 6.93 -6.95
CA SER A 284 -9.61 8.06 -7.28
C SER A 284 -9.06 8.96 -8.41
N LEU A 285 -7.75 8.87 -8.69
CA LEU A 285 -7.06 9.68 -9.67
C LEU A 285 -7.02 9.02 -11.05
N ILE A 286 -6.78 7.71 -11.09
CA ILE A 286 -6.57 6.97 -12.33
C ILE A 286 -7.86 6.69 -13.10
N GLY A 287 -7.76 6.62 -14.42
CA GLY A 287 -8.86 6.22 -15.29
C GLY A 287 -8.99 4.70 -15.43
N GLY A 288 -7.88 3.97 -15.26
CA GLY A 288 -7.85 2.51 -15.36
C GLY A 288 -6.63 1.92 -14.66
N LEU A 289 -6.71 0.62 -14.38
CA LEU A 289 -5.67 -0.16 -13.73
C LEU A 289 -5.43 -1.46 -14.48
N ALA A 290 -4.16 -1.78 -14.74
CA ALA A 290 -3.73 -3.10 -15.19
C ALA A 290 -2.64 -3.63 -14.24
N THR A 291 -2.76 -4.89 -13.84
CA THR A 291 -1.79 -5.54 -12.95
C THR A 291 -1.43 -6.93 -13.47
N ASP A 292 -0.20 -7.37 -13.20
CA ASP A 292 0.22 -8.75 -13.51
C ASP A 292 -0.48 -9.74 -12.57
N ILE A 293 -0.62 -9.38 -11.30
CA ILE A 293 -1.25 -10.19 -10.27
C ILE A 293 -2.45 -9.44 -9.70
N GLY A 294 -3.62 -10.06 -9.77
CA GLY A 294 -4.84 -9.49 -9.23
C GLY A 294 -6.06 -10.38 -9.45
N SER A 295 -7.16 -9.99 -8.84
CA SER A 295 -8.45 -10.67 -9.01
C SER A 295 -9.61 -9.71 -8.76
N ALA A 296 -10.84 -10.13 -9.06
CA ALA A 296 -12.05 -9.36 -8.78
C ALA A 296 -12.29 -9.05 -7.28
N VAL A 297 -11.48 -9.59 -6.39
CA VAL A 297 -11.52 -9.39 -4.94
C VAL A 297 -10.18 -8.90 -4.38
N SER A 298 -9.27 -8.41 -5.24
CA SER A 298 -8.04 -7.74 -4.83
C SER A 298 -8.27 -6.24 -4.57
N HIS A 299 -7.25 -5.53 -4.12
CA HIS A 299 -7.33 -4.10 -3.74
C HIS A 299 -7.42 -3.14 -4.95
N GLY A 300 -7.24 -3.63 -6.17
CA GLY A 300 -7.32 -2.85 -7.41
C GLY A 300 -8.69 -2.95 -8.09
#